data_e2691f0774dc7df104a8936c3db624e8
#
_entry.id   e2691f0774dc7df104a8936c3db624e8
#
_cell.length_a   1.000
_cell.length_b   1.000
_cell.length_c   1.000
_cell.angle_alpha   90.00
_cell.angle_beta   90.00
_cell.angle_gamma   90.00
#
_symmetry.space_group_name_H-M   'P 1'
#
loop_
_entity.id
_entity.type
_entity.pdbx_description
1 polymer ?
#
loop_
_entity_poly.entity_id
_entity_poly.type
_entity_poly.pdbx_seq_one_letter_code
_entity_poly.pdbx_strand_id
1 'polypeptide(L)'
;LTEVLGTQIEAGAKAERAVLISDLHVGTDGGAVLRSLDAALAVARDSADALFVLGDLFDSYVCRAQIRVGIWREVAARFRVATDGGLRIVVLVGNRDFLLGPEFVAATGAELVTGGYRVQLGGVDTLLVHGDELCQNDLPYQKAKRWLRHPLTRLVARSMPVALARRAAEKARKKSQNVIQSGDQSRFLPSERAVATAFAVGVERLIFGHIHRHARGSFERGSYHVLPAFDQDGVGLRIDPGGWQPVRFGKGAAAATEVELPEACAWSK
;
A
#
# COMPACT_ATOMS: atom_id res chain seq x y z
N LEU A 1 -5.78 -19.38 8.85
CA LEU A 1 -5.76 -17.98 8.37
C LEU A 1 -6.88 -17.23 9.09
N THR A 2 -6.56 -16.15 9.77
CA THR A 2 -7.53 -15.27 10.42
C THR A 2 -8.12 -14.33 9.38
N GLU A 3 -9.43 -14.15 9.35
CA GLU A 3 -10.11 -13.21 8.45
C GLU A 3 -10.58 -11.99 9.24
N VAL A 4 -10.30 -10.78 8.70
CA VAL A 4 -10.74 -9.51 9.26
C VAL A 4 -11.31 -8.65 8.15
N LEU A 5 -12.51 -8.14 8.35
CA LEU A 5 -13.21 -7.27 7.39
C LEU A 5 -13.33 -7.86 5.97
N GLY A 6 -13.52 -9.18 5.86
CA GLY A 6 -13.58 -9.87 4.57
C GLY A 6 -12.21 -10.03 3.90
N THR A 7 -11.13 -9.89 4.65
CA THR A 7 -9.75 -9.93 4.18
C THR A 7 -8.97 -10.99 4.97
N GLN A 8 -8.28 -11.88 4.28
CA GLN A 8 -7.41 -12.87 4.93
C GLN A 8 -6.16 -12.18 5.46
N ILE A 9 -5.73 -12.59 6.67
CA ILE A 9 -4.48 -12.11 7.27
C ILE A 9 -3.42 -13.20 7.12
N GLU A 10 -2.32 -12.84 6.47
CA GLU A 10 -1.13 -13.67 6.37
C GLU A 10 -0.17 -13.33 7.51
N ALA A 11 0.49 -14.34 8.06
CA ALA A 11 1.54 -14.14 9.07
C ALA A 11 2.89 -13.95 8.39
N GLY A 12 3.60 -12.90 8.78
CA GLY A 12 4.89 -12.55 8.23
C GLY A 12 6.07 -12.82 9.14
N ALA A 13 7.24 -12.98 8.55
CA ALA A 13 8.48 -13.02 9.30
C ALA A 13 8.78 -11.65 9.94
N LYS A 14 9.28 -11.65 11.17
CA LYS A 14 9.61 -10.43 11.91
C LYS A 14 10.62 -9.54 11.17
N ALA A 15 10.56 -8.25 11.44
CA ALA A 15 11.56 -7.27 11.05
C ALA A 15 11.81 -6.31 12.22
N GLU A 16 13.05 -6.16 12.64
CA GLU A 16 13.40 -5.23 13.70
C GLU A 16 13.48 -3.80 13.16
N ARG A 17 13.93 -3.68 11.91
CA ARG A 17 14.01 -2.41 11.19
C ARG A 17 13.25 -2.51 9.88
N ALA A 18 12.40 -1.55 9.60
CA ALA A 18 11.57 -1.56 8.41
C ALA A 18 11.40 -0.16 7.81
N VAL A 19 11.25 -0.12 6.49
CA VAL A 19 10.73 1.05 5.77
C VAL A 19 9.33 0.69 5.26
N LEU A 20 8.37 1.59 5.49
CA LEU A 20 6.99 1.44 5.02
C LEU A 20 6.61 2.62 4.14
N ILE A 21 6.06 2.33 2.97
CA ILE A 21 5.54 3.31 2.01
C ILE A 21 4.18 2.84 1.50
N SER A 22 3.34 3.75 1.05
CA SER A 22 1.99 3.44 0.54
C SER A 22 1.58 4.41 -0.55
N ASP A 23 0.65 4.01 -1.41
CA ASP A 23 0.00 4.90 -2.37
C ASP A 23 1.01 5.62 -3.27
N LEU A 24 1.85 4.84 -3.95
CA LEU A 24 2.86 5.35 -4.88
C LEU A 24 2.25 5.79 -6.22
N HIS A 25 1.14 5.17 -6.62
CA HIS A 25 0.41 5.46 -7.86
C HIS A 25 1.32 5.65 -9.07
N VAL A 26 2.34 4.81 -9.21
CA VAL A 26 3.27 4.92 -10.34
C VAL A 26 2.51 4.78 -11.65
N GLY A 27 2.40 5.89 -12.36
CA GLY A 27 1.77 6.01 -13.67
C GLY A 27 2.78 6.35 -14.76
N THR A 28 2.29 6.64 -15.97
CA THR A 28 3.14 6.92 -17.14
C THR A 28 4.08 8.10 -16.97
N ASP A 29 3.74 9.05 -16.09
CA ASP A 29 4.52 10.26 -15.81
C ASP A 29 5.32 10.14 -14.49
N GLY A 30 5.60 8.93 -14.04
CA GLY A 30 6.11 8.57 -12.72
C GLY A 30 7.52 9.06 -12.35
N GLY A 31 8.17 9.93 -13.11
CA GLY A 31 9.57 10.28 -12.92
C GLY A 31 9.96 10.82 -11.54
N ALA A 32 9.08 11.58 -10.87
CA ALA A 32 9.34 12.08 -9.51
C ALA A 32 9.21 10.94 -8.49
N VAL A 33 8.14 10.17 -8.57
CA VAL A 33 7.87 9.03 -7.68
C VAL A 33 8.96 7.97 -7.78
N LEU A 34 9.45 7.68 -9.00
CA LEU A 34 10.55 6.72 -9.19
C LEU A 34 11.83 7.17 -8.48
N ARG A 35 12.13 8.47 -8.48
CA ARG A 35 13.32 8.97 -7.76
C ARG A 35 13.19 8.82 -6.25
N SER A 36 11.99 9.08 -5.70
CA SER A 36 11.72 8.86 -4.28
C SER A 36 11.74 7.37 -3.94
N LEU A 37 11.24 6.52 -4.84
CA LEU A 37 11.31 5.07 -4.71
C LEU A 37 12.76 4.57 -4.72
N ASP A 38 13.61 5.07 -5.63
CA ASP A 38 15.03 4.74 -5.66
C ASP A 38 15.72 5.10 -4.34
N ALA A 39 15.39 6.26 -3.75
CA ALA A 39 15.90 6.66 -2.44
C ALA A 39 15.38 5.76 -1.31
N ALA A 40 14.10 5.40 -1.32
CA ALA A 40 13.52 4.50 -0.33
C ALA A 40 14.15 3.10 -0.39
N LEU A 41 14.36 2.57 -1.60
CA LEU A 41 15.04 1.29 -1.82
C LEU A 41 16.50 1.33 -1.32
N ALA A 42 17.23 2.41 -1.58
CA ALA A 42 18.60 2.59 -1.11
C ALA A 42 18.65 2.60 0.44
N VAL A 43 17.81 3.42 1.08
CA VAL A 43 17.73 3.49 2.55
C VAL A 43 17.32 2.15 3.16
N ALA A 44 16.32 1.47 2.57
CA ALA A 44 15.87 0.18 3.06
C ALA A 44 16.99 -0.87 2.98
N ARG A 45 17.72 -0.92 1.85
CA ARG A 45 18.84 -1.85 1.67
C ARG A 45 19.97 -1.60 2.68
N ASP A 46 20.24 -0.33 2.98
CA ASP A 46 21.38 0.03 3.82
C ASP A 46 21.06 -0.05 5.33
N SER A 47 19.78 0.07 5.74
CA SER A 47 19.43 0.23 7.15
C SER A 47 18.18 -0.54 7.63
N ALA A 48 17.52 -1.32 6.79
CA ALA A 48 16.32 -2.06 7.16
C ALA A 48 16.40 -3.55 6.82
N ASP A 49 15.64 -4.36 7.54
CA ASP A 49 15.48 -5.78 7.29
C ASP A 49 14.43 -6.04 6.19
N ALA A 50 13.50 -5.10 6.00
CA ALA A 50 12.45 -5.18 4.98
C ALA A 50 11.92 -3.81 4.54
N LEU A 51 11.44 -3.76 3.30
CA LEU A 51 10.60 -2.71 2.75
C LEU A 51 9.17 -3.23 2.60
N PHE A 52 8.19 -2.52 3.14
CA PHE A 52 6.76 -2.81 2.98
C PHE A 52 6.11 -1.74 2.10
N VAL A 53 5.38 -2.17 1.07
CA VAL A 53 4.53 -1.31 0.24
C VAL A 53 3.07 -1.65 0.55
N LEU A 54 2.34 -0.72 1.17
CA LEU A 54 1.00 -0.97 1.67
C LEU A 54 -0.10 -0.71 0.63
N GLY A 55 0.12 -1.19 -0.60
CA GLY A 55 -0.84 -1.14 -1.69
C GLY A 55 -0.74 0.10 -2.57
N ASP A 56 -1.49 0.08 -3.66
CA ASP A 56 -1.52 1.13 -4.68
C ASP A 56 -0.12 1.53 -5.16
N LEU A 57 0.74 0.51 -5.39
CA LEU A 57 2.05 0.68 -5.99
C LEU A 57 1.93 1.32 -7.39
N PHE A 58 0.94 0.88 -8.16
CA PHE A 58 0.65 1.40 -9.49
C PHE A 58 -0.65 2.20 -9.52
N ASP A 59 -0.68 3.26 -10.32
CA ASP A 59 -1.90 4.00 -10.61
C ASP A 59 -3.01 3.11 -11.22
N SER A 60 -2.60 2.10 -11.98
CA SER A 60 -3.47 0.99 -12.38
C SER A 60 -2.66 -0.24 -12.82
N TYR A 61 -3.09 -1.42 -12.37
CA TYR A 61 -2.57 -2.69 -12.85
C TYR A 61 -3.74 -3.63 -13.11
N VAL A 62 -4.08 -3.87 -14.38
CA VAL A 62 -5.30 -4.57 -14.79
C VAL A 62 -5.06 -5.81 -15.65
N CYS A 63 -3.83 -6.03 -16.14
CA CYS A 63 -3.50 -7.26 -16.87
C CYS A 63 -2.05 -7.70 -16.62
N ARG A 64 -1.83 -9.02 -16.71
CA ARG A 64 -0.50 -9.64 -16.44
C ARG A 64 0.61 -9.16 -17.37
N ALA A 65 0.27 -8.75 -18.60
CA ALA A 65 1.26 -8.32 -19.56
C ALA A 65 1.87 -6.95 -19.26
N GLN A 66 1.21 -6.13 -18.39
CA GLN A 66 1.72 -4.82 -18.03
C GLN A 66 3.10 -4.87 -17.39
N ILE A 67 3.39 -5.88 -16.57
CA ILE A 67 4.69 -5.99 -15.88
C ILE A 67 5.90 -6.03 -16.82
N ARG A 68 5.68 -6.33 -18.10
CA ARG A 68 6.75 -6.48 -19.10
C ARG A 68 7.00 -5.21 -19.92
N VAL A 69 6.22 -4.15 -19.72
CA VAL A 69 6.26 -2.95 -20.57
C VAL A 69 6.31 -1.66 -19.77
N GLY A 70 6.94 -0.63 -20.35
CA GLY A 70 6.93 0.74 -19.84
C GLY A 70 7.31 0.85 -18.37
N ILE A 71 6.61 1.71 -17.65
CA ILE A 71 6.86 2.05 -16.26
C ILE A 71 6.73 0.85 -15.30
N TRP A 72 5.82 -0.09 -15.58
CA TRP A 72 5.66 -1.30 -14.77
C TRP A 72 6.90 -2.18 -14.80
N ARG A 73 7.54 -2.32 -15.98
CA ARG A 73 8.82 -3.03 -16.13
C ARG A 73 9.95 -2.30 -15.40
N GLU A 74 9.95 -0.97 -15.42
CA GLU A 74 10.96 -0.16 -14.73
C GLU A 74 10.88 -0.33 -13.21
N VAL A 75 9.68 -0.34 -12.62
CA VAL A 75 9.48 -0.63 -11.19
C VAL A 75 9.90 -2.06 -10.88
N ALA A 76 9.49 -3.02 -11.71
CA ALA A 76 9.87 -4.42 -11.50
C ALA A 76 11.38 -4.61 -11.52
N ALA A 77 12.10 -3.97 -12.43
CA ALA A 77 13.55 -4.03 -12.49
C ALA A 77 14.23 -3.46 -11.22
N ARG A 78 13.73 -2.35 -10.67
CA ARG A 78 14.22 -1.77 -9.41
C ARG A 78 14.04 -2.73 -8.24
N PHE A 79 12.85 -3.31 -8.13
CA PHE A 79 12.56 -4.29 -7.07
C PHE A 79 13.44 -5.53 -7.23
N ARG A 80 13.60 -6.04 -8.47
CA ARG A 80 14.48 -7.18 -8.74
C ARG A 80 15.92 -6.91 -8.29
N VAL A 81 16.49 -5.78 -8.66
CA VAL A 81 17.85 -5.41 -8.23
C VAL A 81 17.96 -5.35 -6.70
N ALA A 82 16.94 -4.81 -6.03
CA ALA A 82 16.96 -4.73 -4.57
C ALA A 82 16.80 -6.11 -3.90
N THR A 83 15.92 -6.97 -4.42
CA THR A 83 15.69 -8.32 -3.88
C THR A 83 16.87 -9.26 -4.18
N ASP A 84 17.47 -9.18 -5.35
CA ASP A 84 18.70 -9.92 -5.67
C ASP A 84 19.89 -9.46 -4.80
N GLY A 85 19.87 -8.21 -4.34
CA GLY A 85 20.78 -7.65 -3.34
C GLY A 85 20.47 -8.05 -1.89
N GLY A 86 19.45 -8.89 -1.65
CA GLY A 86 19.10 -9.43 -0.34
C GLY A 86 18.05 -8.60 0.44
N LEU A 87 17.53 -7.49 -0.11
CA LEU A 87 16.46 -6.75 0.56
C LEU A 87 15.14 -7.53 0.44
N ARG A 88 14.53 -7.80 1.58
CA ARG A 88 13.18 -8.33 1.62
C ARG A 88 12.18 -7.24 1.27
N ILE A 89 11.36 -7.46 0.23
CA ILE A 89 10.29 -6.54 -0.16
C ILE A 89 8.96 -7.26 -0.05
N VAL A 90 8.01 -6.67 0.66
CA VAL A 90 6.64 -7.17 0.83
C VAL A 90 5.68 -6.14 0.24
N VAL A 91 4.86 -6.55 -0.71
CA VAL A 91 3.88 -5.68 -1.36
C VAL A 91 2.47 -6.18 -1.05
N LEU A 92 1.69 -5.38 -0.37
CA LEU A 92 0.26 -5.60 -0.22
C LEU A 92 -0.44 -5.08 -1.47
N VAL A 93 -1.48 -5.75 -1.93
CA VAL A 93 -2.28 -5.23 -3.04
C VAL A 93 -3.23 -4.13 -2.56
N GLY A 94 -3.32 -3.05 -3.33
CA GLY A 94 -4.29 -1.99 -3.10
C GLY A 94 -5.57 -2.16 -3.93
N ASN A 95 -6.34 -1.11 -4.02
CA ASN A 95 -7.56 -1.08 -4.81
C ASN A 95 -7.32 -0.78 -6.31
N ARG A 96 -6.16 -0.25 -6.68
CA ARG A 96 -5.80 0.06 -8.07
C ARG A 96 -4.97 -1.03 -8.74
N ASP A 97 -4.32 -1.88 -7.95
CA ASP A 97 -3.41 -2.92 -8.42
C ASP A 97 -3.74 -4.33 -7.87
N PHE A 98 -4.98 -4.55 -7.46
CA PHE A 98 -5.48 -5.82 -6.91
C PHE A 98 -5.36 -7.02 -7.86
N LEU A 99 -4.99 -6.80 -9.11
CA LEU A 99 -4.72 -7.83 -10.11
C LEU A 99 -3.25 -8.23 -10.20
N LEU A 100 -2.36 -7.63 -9.39
CA LEU A 100 -1.01 -8.16 -9.20
C LEU A 100 -1.06 -9.65 -8.86
N GLY A 101 -0.10 -10.40 -9.34
CA GLY A 101 -0.11 -11.83 -9.18
C GLY A 101 1.26 -12.49 -9.40
N PRO A 102 1.30 -13.80 -9.70
CA PRO A 102 2.55 -14.55 -9.79
C PRO A 102 3.57 -13.97 -10.78
N GLU A 103 3.11 -13.31 -11.85
CA GLU A 103 3.99 -12.63 -12.80
C GLU A 103 4.72 -11.43 -12.19
N PHE A 104 4.10 -10.73 -11.23
CA PHE A 104 4.75 -9.67 -10.47
C PHE A 104 5.83 -10.25 -9.55
N VAL A 105 5.50 -11.30 -8.79
CA VAL A 105 6.46 -12.00 -7.92
C VAL A 105 7.65 -12.50 -8.73
N ALA A 106 7.40 -13.15 -9.87
CA ALA A 106 8.44 -13.65 -10.75
C ALA A 106 9.34 -12.54 -11.32
N ALA A 107 8.78 -11.37 -11.62
CA ALA A 107 9.52 -10.23 -12.16
C ALA A 107 10.33 -9.47 -11.11
N THR A 108 9.82 -9.39 -9.88
CA THR A 108 10.39 -8.53 -8.83
C THR A 108 11.18 -9.27 -7.76
N GLY A 109 10.87 -10.55 -7.49
CA GLY A 109 11.35 -11.28 -6.33
C GLY A 109 10.68 -10.89 -5.00
N ALA A 110 9.73 -9.94 -5.03
CA ALA A 110 9.02 -9.49 -3.84
C ALA A 110 7.96 -10.51 -3.39
N GLU A 111 7.67 -10.52 -2.09
CA GLU A 111 6.48 -11.19 -1.53
C GLU A 111 5.24 -10.39 -1.91
N LEU A 112 4.16 -11.06 -2.31
CA LEU A 112 2.89 -10.42 -2.65
C LEU A 112 1.79 -10.90 -1.70
N VAL A 113 1.19 -9.97 -0.97
CA VAL A 113 0.13 -10.19 0.00
C VAL A 113 -1.18 -9.66 -0.53
N THR A 114 -2.21 -10.50 -0.60
CA THR A 114 -3.51 -10.10 -1.17
C THR A 114 -4.52 -9.59 -0.14
N GLY A 115 -4.13 -9.56 1.12
CA GLY A 115 -4.96 -9.16 2.26
C GLY A 115 -4.19 -8.37 3.30
N GLY A 116 -4.48 -8.65 4.57
CA GLY A 116 -3.72 -8.10 5.70
C GLY A 116 -2.46 -8.91 5.97
N TYR A 117 -1.48 -8.26 6.58
CA TYR A 117 -0.20 -8.86 6.93
C TYR A 117 0.14 -8.60 8.39
N ARG A 118 0.15 -9.64 9.21
CA ARG A 118 0.51 -9.54 10.63
C ARG A 118 1.98 -9.87 10.81
N VAL A 119 2.72 -8.97 11.44
CA VAL A 119 4.17 -9.07 11.56
C VAL A 119 4.66 -8.39 12.83
N GLN A 120 5.72 -8.90 13.45
CA GLN A 120 6.44 -8.22 14.50
C GLN A 120 7.36 -7.15 13.87
N LEU A 121 7.05 -5.86 14.11
CA LEU A 121 7.83 -4.72 13.61
C LEU A 121 8.42 -3.93 14.78
N GLY A 122 9.77 -3.88 14.87
CA GLY A 122 10.45 -3.22 15.96
C GLY A 122 10.02 -3.76 17.34
N GLY A 123 9.73 -5.06 17.43
CA GLY A 123 9.25 -5.72 18.65
C GLY A 123 7.76 -5.58 18.94
N VAL A 124 6.97 -4.89 18.11
CA VAL A 124 5.53 -4.65 18.31
C VAL A 124 4.70 -5.48 17.33
N ASP A 125 3.68 -6.18 17.84
CA ASP A 125 2.75 -6.97 17.02
C ASP A 125 1.87 -6.05 16.18
N THR A 126 2.10 -6.04 14.89
CA THR A 126 1.57 -5.04 13.96
C THR A 126 0.75 -5.71 12.85
N LEU A 127 -0.42 -5.16 12.58
CA LEU A 127 -1.21 -5.48 11.40
C LEU A 127 -0.99 -4.41 10.33
N LEU A 128 -0.57 -4.83 9.15
CA LEU A 128 -0.45 -4.01 7.95
C LEU A 128 -1.62 -4.33 7.03
N VAL A 129 -2.32 -3.31 6.56
CA VAL A 129 -3.39 -3.43 5.56
C VAL A 129 -3.26 -2.27 4.56
N HIS A 130 -3.88 -2.37 3.38
CA HIS A 130 -3.93 -1.21 2.48
C HIS A 130 -4.80 -0.10 3.08
N GLY A 131 -5.99 -0.42 3.58
CA GLY A 131 -6.90 0.52 4.25
C GLY A 131 -8.27 0.66 3.59
N ASP A 132 -8.45 0.23 2.36
CA ASP A 132 -9.74 0.28 1.65
C ASP A 132 -10.81 -0.63 2.29
N GLU A 133 -10.42 -1.66 3.02
CA GLU A 133 -11.29 -2.51 3.85
C GLU A 133 -11.80 -1.81 5.09
N LEU A 134 -11.11 -0.77 5.57
CA LEU A 134 -11.53 0.03 6.71
C LEU A 134 -12.59 1.07 6.33
N CYS A 135 -12.68 1.47 5.05
CA CYS A 135 -13.63 2.45 4.53
C CYS A 135 -14.99 1.80 4.22
N GLN A 136 -15.69 1.28 5.24
CA GLN A 136 -16.92 0.51 5.09
C GLN A 136 -18.14 1.33 4.68
N ASN A 137 -18.10 2.64 4.85
CA ASN A 137 -19.20 3.54 4.51
C ASN A 137 -19.31 3.81 3.00
N ASP A 138 -18.27 3.49 2.22
CA ASP A 138 -18.33 3.54 0.74
C ASP A 138 -18.99 2.27 0.17
N LEU A 139 -20.30 2.13 0.40
CA LEU A 139 -21.07 0.96 -0.03
C LEU A 139 -20.97 0.68 -1.55
N PRO A 140 -21.01 1.69 -2.45
CA PRO A 140 -20.83 1.46 -3.88
C PRO A 140 -19.47 0.84 -4.19
N TYR A 141 -18.39 1.33 -3.58
CA TYR A 141 -17.06 0.76 -3.74
C TYR A 141 -16.99 -0.67 -3.19
N GLN A 142 -17.49 -0.93 -1.99
CA GLN A 142 -17.47 -2.26 -1.38
C GLN A 142 -18.22 -3.31 -2.22
N LYS A 143 -19.32 -2.92 -2.88
CA LYS A 143 -20.03 -3.78 -3.84
C LYS A 143 -19.20 -4.03 -5.10
N ALA A 144 -18.60 -2.99 -5.67
CA ALA A 144 -17.73 -3.09 -6.85
C ALA A 144 -16.48 -3.96 -6.56
N LYS A 145 -15.87 -3.79 -5.39
CA LYS A 145 -14.71 -4.56 -4.92
C LYS A 145 -14.98 -6.06 -4.94
N ARG A 146 -16.15 -6.50 -4.41
CA ARG A 146 -16.53 -7.93 -4.41
C ARG A 146 -16.66 -8.49 -5.83
N TRP A 147 -17.26 -7.73 -6.75
CA TRP A 147 -17.42 -8.15 -8.14
C TRP A 147 -16.08 -8.19 -8.89
N LEU A 148 -15.25 -7.17 -8.71
CA LEU A 148 -13.93 -7.08 -9.34
C LEU A 148 -12.96 -8.17 -8.84
N ARG A 149 -13.05 -8.54 -7.57
CA ARG A 149 -12.23 -9.60 -6.96
C ARG A 149 -12.77 -11.02 -7.24
N HIS A 150 -13.91 -11.14 -7.93
CA HIS A 150 -14.45 -12.46 -8.30
C HIS A 150 -13.46 -13.20 -9.24
N PRO A 151 -13.21 -14.51 -9.04
CA PRO A 151 -12.21 -15.27 -9.82
C PRO A 151 -12.35 -15.16 -11.32
N LEU A 152 -13.59 -15.23 -11.85
CA LEU A 152 -13.84 -15.10 -13.30
C LEU A 152 -13.51 -13.70 -13.82
N THR A 153 -13.87 -12.64 -13.09
CA THR A 153 -13.54 -11.26 -13.48
C THR A 153 -12.02 -11.07 -13.50
N ARG A 154 -11.32 -11.59 -12.49
CA ARG A 154 -9.86 -11.55 -12.43
C ARG A 154 -9.20 -12.31 -13.58
N LEU A 155 -9.72 -13.51 -13.93
CA LEU A 155 -9.19 -14.30 -15.03
C LEU A 155 -9.31 -13.55 -16.37
N VAL A 156 -10.48 -12.98 -16.66
CA VAL A 156 -10.73 -12.21 -17.88
C VAL A 156 -9.84 -10.97 -17.92
N ALA A 157 -9.84 -10.16 -16.87
CA ALA A 157 -9.06 -8.93 -16.81
C ALA A 157 -7.55 -9.21 -16.98
N ARG A 158 -7.01 -10.20 -16.26
CA ARG A 158 -5.57 -10.57 -16.35
C ARG A 158 -5.13 -11.02 -17.74
N SER A 159 -6.05 -11.57 -18.54
CA SER A 159 -5.77 -12.05 -19.91
C SER A 159 -5.94 -10.97 -20.97
N MET A 160 -6.40 -9.78 -20.60
CA MET A 160 -6.70 -8.68 -21.52
C MET A 160 -5.42 -8.11 -22.16
N PRO A 161 -5.46 -7.70 -23.46
CA PRO A 161 -4.37 -6.93 -24.06
C PRO A 161 -4.11 -5.60 -23.34
N VAL A 162 -2.85 -5.20 -23.20
CA VAL A 162 -2.45 -4.00 -22.45
C VAL A 162 -3.19 -2.73 -22.87
N ALA A 163 -3.35 -2.51 -24.18
CA ALA A 163 -4.04 -1.32 -24.70
C ALA A 163 -5.52 -1.26 -24.27
N LEU A 164 -6.20 -2.41 -24.28
CA LEU A 164 -7.60 -2.49 -23.86
C LEU A 164 -7.74 -2.36 -22.34
N ALA A 165 -6.83 -2.99 -21.59
CA ALA A 165 -6.74 -2.88 -20.16
C ALA A 165 -6.55 -1.43 -19.68
N ARG A 166 -5.64 -0.68 -20.33
CA ARG A 166 -5.41 0.74 -20.03
C ARG A 166 -6.66 1.60 -20.27
N ARG A 167 -7.34 1.43 -21.41
CA ARG A 167 -8.60 2.16 -21.71
C ARG A 167 -9.69 1.85 -20.67
N ALA A 168 -9.82 0.60 -20.27
CA ALA A 168 -10.78 0.20 -19.24
C ALA A 168 -10.45 0.85 -17.88
N ALA A 169 -9.17 0.86 -17.48
CA ALA A 169 -8.70 1.50 -16.25
C ALA A 169 -8.94 3.01 -16.27
N GLU A 170 -8.60 3.70 -17.36
CA GLU A 170 -8.82 5.15 -17.50
C GLU A 170 -10.31 5.51 -17.38
N LYS A 171 -11.19 4.72 -18.01
CA LYS A 171 -12.64 4.92 -17.90
C LYS A 171 -13.15 4.71 -16.47
N ALA A 172 -12.68 3.65 -15.80
CA ALA A 172 -13.05 3.37 -14.41
C ALA A 172 -12.56 4.48 -13.48
N ARG A 173 -11.32 4.96 -13.67
CA ARG A 173 -10.72 6.06 -12.90
C ARG A 173 -11.51 7.35 -13.02
N LYS A 174 -11.84 7.80 -14.26
CA LYS A 174 -12.67 9.01 -14.48
C LYS A 174 -14.00 8.91 -13.77
N LYS A 175 -14.66 7.73 -13.84
CA LYS A 175 -15.91 7.49 -13.12
C LYS A 175 -15.74 7.60 -11.61
N SER A 176 -14.68 7.01 -11.05
CA SER A 176 -14.38 7.06 -9.61
C SER A 176 -14.10 8.49 -9.15
N GLN A 177 -13.28 9.25 -9.89
CA GLN A 177 -12.97 10.65 -9.56
C GLN A 177 -14.23 11.52 -9.51
N ASN A 178 -15.15 11.38 -10.47
CA ASN A 178 -16.41 12.11 -10.45
C ASN A 178 -17.25 11.78 -9.21
N VAL A 179 -17.28 10.51 -8.80
CA VAL A 179 -18.00 10.07 -7.60
C VAL A 179 -17.37 10.63 -6.33
N ILE A 180 -16.03 10.67 -6.25
CA ILE A 180 -15.30 11.24 -5.10
C ILE A 180 -15.54 12.74 -5.00
N GLN A 181 -15.50 13.48 -6.12
CA GLN A 181 -15.69 14.94 -6.11
C GLN A 181 -17.12 15.36 -5.78
N SER A 182 -18.12 14.56 -6.13
CA SER A 182 -19.54 14.87 -5.92
C SER A 182 -20.13 14.29 -4.62
N GLY A 183 -19.37 13.46 -3.90
CA GLY A 183 -19.85 12.74 -2.73
C GLY A 183 -19.45 13.34 -1.39
N ASP A 184 -20.13 12.87 -0.32
CA ASP A 184 -19.73 13.15 1.05
C ASP A 184 -18.35 12.52 1.32
N GLN A 185 -17.37 13.37 1.64
CA GLN A 185 -15.98 12.96 1.88
C GLN A 185 -15.84 12.04 3.10
N SER A 186 -16.76 12.13 4.07
CA SER A 186 -16.71 11.31 5.28
C SER A 186 -16.83 9.81 5.03
N ARG A 187 -17.53 9.41 3.96
CA ARG A 187 -17.71 8.00 3.59
C ARG A 187 -16.41 7.32 3.14
N PHE A 188 -15.41 8.10 2.71
CA PHE A 188 -14.09 7.58 2.27
C PHE A 188 -13.10 7.42 3.43
N LEU A 189 -13.52 7.81 4.65
CA LEU A 189 -12.70 7.65 5.84
C LEU A 189 -12.94 6.27 6.48
N PRO A 190 -11.94 5.71 7.16
CA PRO A 190 -12.10 4.50 7.94
C PRO A 190 -13.19 4.65 8.99
N SER A 191 -14.02 3.64 9.16
CA SER A 191 -15.02 3.64 10.22
C SER A 191 -14.39 3.17 11.54
N GLU A 192 -14.80 3.79 12.66
CA GLU A 192 -14.35 3.39 13.99
C GLU A 192 -14.60 1.90 14.26
N ARG A 193 -15.76 1.39 13.83
CA ARG A 193 -16.11 -0.04 13.93
C ARG A 193 -15.12 -0.93 13.16
N ALA A 194 -14.67 -0.51 11.98
CA ALA A 194 -13.72 -1.29 11.20
C ALA A 194 -12.33 -1.31 11.85
N VAL A 195 -11.91 -0.16 12.41
CA VAL A 195 -10.66 -0.07 13.17
C VAL A 195 -10.74 -0.95 14.43
N ALA A 196 -11.84 -0.92 15.18
CA ALA A 196 -12.07 -1.81 16.31
C ALA A 196 -11.97 -3.29 15.92
N THR A 197 -12.59 -3.65 14.79
CA THR A 197 -12.54 -5.02 14.26
C THR A 197 -11.12 -5.43 13.88
N ALA A 198 -10.31 -4.51 13.33
CA ALA A 198 -8.90 -4.78 13.02
C ALA A 198 -8.08 -5.05 14.29
N PHE A 199 -8.32 -4.33 15.38
CA PHE A 199 -7.67 -4.60 16.68
C PHE A 199 -8.17 -5.86 17.38
N ALA A 200 -9.37 -6.34 17.07
CA ALA A 200 -9.95 -7.55 17.68
C ALA A 200 -9.13 -8.82 17.41
N VAL A 201 -8.21 -8.80 16.43
CA VAL A 201 -7.27 -9.93 16.22
C VAL A 201 -6.11 -9.96 17.22
N GLY A 202 -6.07 -9.01 18.16
CA GLY A 202 -5.10 -8.98 19.24
C GLY A 202 -3.76 -8.35 18.88
N VAL A 203 -3.70 -7.49 17.86
CA VAL A 203 -2.51 -6.70 17.52
C VAL A 203 -2.41 -5.43 18.37
N GLU A 204 -1.20 -4.94 18.58
CA GLU A 204 -0.92 -3.73 19.34
C GLU A 204 -0.81 -2.49 18.44
N ARG A 205 -0.56 -2.70 17.14
CA ARG A 205 -0.41 -1.62 16.16
C ARG A 205 -1.13 -1.96 14.85
N LEU A 206 -1.78 -0.94 14.26
CA LEU A 206 -2.38 -1.00 12.94
C LEU A 206 -1.74 0.08 12.04
N ILE A 207 -1.19 -0.31 10.88
CA ILE A 207 -0.62 0.63 9.91
C ILE A 207 -1.31 0.43 8.56
N PHE A 208 -1.72 1.53 7.93
CA PHE A 208 -2.40 1.49 6.64
C PHE A 208 -2.20 2.80 5.84
N GLY A 209 -2.56 2.80 4.56
CA GLY A 209 -2.53 3.93 3.63
C GLY A 209 -3.92 4.34 3.16
N HIS A 210 -4.14 4.40 1.84
CA HIS A 210 -5.40 4.56 1.11
C HIS A 210 -6.07 5.93 1.22
N ILE A 211 -6.13 6.56 2.39
CA ILE A 211 -6.82 7.84 2.57
C ILE A 211 -5.96 9.06 2.24
N HIS A 212 -4.71 8.85 1.83
CA HIS A 212 -3.75 9.87 1.40
C HIS A 212 -3.54 11.01 2.41
N ARG A 213 -3.78 10.75 3.69
CA ARG A 213 -3.58 11.70 4.78
C ARG A 213 -2.77 11.04 5.87
N HIS A 214 -1.76 11.73 6.35
CA HIS A 214 -1.10 11.26 7.55
C HIS A 214 -2.04 11.40 8.74
N ALA A 215 -2.15 10.33 9.53
CA ALA A 215 -2.82 10.35 10.81
C ALA A 215 -2.16 9.35 11.76
N ARG A 216 -2.20 9.66 13.04
CA ARG A 216 -1.77 8.74 14.10
C ARG A 216 -2.67 8.91 15.30
N GLY A 217 -2.84 7.86 16.07
CA GLY A 217 -3.62 7.94 17.29
C GLY A 217 -3.61 6.64 18.07
N SER A 218 -4.33 6.65 19.18
CA SER A 218 -4.58 5.48 20.01
C SER A 218 -6.01 5.01 19.77
N PHE A 219 -6.21 3.71 19.85
CA PHE A 219 -7.52 3.11 19.84
C PHE A 219 -7.54 2.00 20.90
N GLU A 220 -8.36 2.18 21.94
CA GLU A 220 -8.40 1.28 23.09
C GLU A 220 -7.00 0.99 23.67
N ARG A 221 -6.46 -0.22 23.40
CA ARG A 221 -5.15 -0.67 23.87
C ARG A 221 -4.06 -0.64 22.81
N GLY A 222 -4.38 -0.18 21.60
CA GLY A 222 -3.46 -0.17 20.48
C GLY A 222 -3.21 1.22 19.93
N SER A 223 -2.26 1.31 19.00
CA SER A 223 -1.96 2.52 18.25
C SER A 223 -2.18 2.30 16.76
N TYR A 224 -2.57 3.36 16.05
CA TYR A 224 -2.66 3.28 14.60
C TYR A 224 -1.84 4.37 13.92
N HIS A 225 -1.39 4.04 12.71
CA HIS A 225 -0.69 4.93 11.79
C HIS A 225 -1.30 4.87 10.41
N VAL A 226 -1.57 6.03 9.84
CA VAL A 226 -1.96 6.18 8.45
C VAL A 226 -0.80 6.81 7.70
N LEU A 227 -0.34 6.14 6.67
CA LEU A 227 0.71 6.64 5.81
C LEU A 227 0.15 7.69 4.84
N PRO A 228 0.87 8.80 4.59
CA PRO A 228 0.53 9.71 3.51
C PRO A 228 0.72 9.03 2.15
N ALA A 229 0.15 9.60 1.10
CA ALA A 229 0.40 9.14 -0.25
C ALA A 229 1.85 9.48 -0.65
N PHE A 230 2.61 8.44 -0.99
CA PHE A 230 4.04 8.56 -1.32
C PHE A 230 4.27 9.34 -2.62
N ASP A 231 3.33 9.33 -3.55
CA ASP A 231 3.40 10.05 -4.82
C ASP A 231 3.41 11.58 -4.67
N GLN A 232 2.93 12.11 -3.55
CA GLN A 232 2.88 13.54 -3.30
C GLN A 232 4.24 14.10 -2.87
N ASP A 233 4.77 13.58 -1.76
CA ASP A 233 5.94 14.15 -1.10
C ASP A 233 7.10 13.16 -0.88
N GLY A 234 6.97 11.92 -1.33
CA GLY A 234 7.95 10.87 -1.08
C GLY A 234 8.09 10.52 0.41
N VAL A 235 7.03 10.70 1.20
CA VAL A 235 7.06 10.45 2.64
C VAL A 235 6.61 9.04 2.96
N GLY A 236 7.38 8.36 3.79
CA GLY A 236 7.07 7.05 4.35
C GLY A 236 7.41 6.99 5.84
N LEU A 237 7.46 5.81 6.39
CA LEU A 237 7.72 5.55 7.79
C LEU A 237 8.95 4.64 7.94
N ARG A 238 9.90 5.03 8.78
CA ARG A 238 10.96 4.15 9.25
C ARG A 238 10.61 3.64 10.64
N ILE A 239 10.76 2.35 10.85
CA ILE A 239 10.55 1.68 12.14
C ILE A 239 11.84 0.98 12.54
N ASP A 240 12.23 1.13 13.79
CA ASP A 240 13.31 0.41 14.45
C ASP A 240 12.94 0.14 15.92
N PRO A 241 13.78 -0.58 16.72
CA PRO A 241 13.48 -0.84 18.12
C PRO A 241 13.35 0.41 19.01
N GLY A 242 13.89 1.55 18.55
CA GLY A 242 13.77 2.85 19.23
C GLY A 242 12.44 3.55 18.98
N GLY A 243 11.65 3.06 18.03
CA GLY A 243 10.37 3.63 17.69
C GLY A 243 10.13 3.70 16.17
N TRP A 244 9.39 4.71 15.77
CA TRP A 244 9.04 4.95 14.37
C TRP A 244 9.12 6.44 14.06
N GLN A 245 9.59 6.73 12.85
CA GLN A 245 9.84 8.08 12.37
C GLN A 245 9.29 8.28 10.96
N PRO A 246 8.49 9.32 10.71
CA PRO A 246 8.21 9.76 9.36
C PRO A 246 9.49 10.28 8.68
N VAL A 247 9.73 9.82 7.46
CA VAL A 247 10.90 10.21 6.68
C VAL A 247 10.49 10.55 5.26
N ARG A 248 11.10 11.62 4.71
CA ARG A 248 10.98 11.96 3.30
C ARG A 248 12.15 11.38 2.55
N PHE A 249 11.87 10.60 1.51
CA PHE A 249 12.83 10.03 0.61
C PHE A 249 13.03 10.96 -0.59
N GLY A 250 14.23 11.49 -0.76
CA GLY A 250 14.51 12.53 -1.75
C GLY A 250 15.87 12.38 -2.41
N LYS A 251 16.20 13.32 -3.33
CA LYS A 251 17.50 13.39 -3.98
C LYS A 251 18.56 13.96 -3.04
N GLY A 252 19.76 13.35 -3.08
CA GLY A 252 20.98 13.92 -2.49
C GLY A 252 21.67 12.99 -1.48
N ALA A 253 22.74 13.49 -0.86
CA ALA A 253 23.57 12.75 0.10
C ALA A 253 22.81 12.30 1.36
N ALA A 254 21.68 12.95 1.67
CA ALA A 254 20.71 12.49 2.68
C ALA A 254 19.53 11.86 1.93
N ALA A 255 19.61 10.55 1.65
CA ALA A 255 18.55 9.82 0.96
C ALA A 255 17.23 9.78 1.77
N ALA A 256 17.25 10.10 3.07
CA ALA A 256 16.09 10.23 3.93
C ALA A 256 16.27 11.42 4.90
N THR A 257 15.23 12.22 5.04
CA THR A 257 15.17 13.33 5.99
C THR A 257 13.97 13.13 6.91
N GLU A 258 14.17 13.23 8.22
CA GLU A 258 13.06 13.23 9.17
C GLU A 258 12.12 14.39 8.89
N VAL A 259 10.83 14.15 8.99
CA VAL A 259 9.80 15.16 8.80
C VAL A 259 8.82 15.14 9.95
N GLU A 260 8.43 16.32 10.40
CA GLU A 260 7.27 16.45 11.27
C GLU A 260 6.01 16.36 10.42
N LEU A 261 5.10 15.48 10.81
CA LEU A 261 3.81 15.37 10.17
C LEU A 261 2.74 16.02 11.07
N PRO A 262 1.77 16.70 10.49
CA PRO A 262 0.72 17.35 11.27
C PRO A 262 -0.01 16.33 12.15
N GLU A 263 -0.51 16.79 13.30
CA GLU A 263 -1.32 15.94 14.18
C GLU A 263 -2.55 15.38 13.45
N ALA A 264 -2.97 14.21 13.88
CA ALA A 264 -4.05 13.47 13.24
C ALA A 264 -5.35 14.26 13.20
N CYS A 265 -5.97 14.33 12.05
CA CYS A 265 -7.39 14.64 11.97
C CYS A 265 -8.19 13.51 12.65
N ALA A 266 -9.08 13.88 13.55
CA ALA A 266 -10.02 12.93 14.15
C ALA A 266 -10.84 12.20 13.06
N TRP A 267 -11.14 10.93 13.30
CA TRP A 267 -12.09 10.19 12.48
C TRP A 267 -13.42 10.93 12.43
N SER A 268 -14.07 10.99 11.28
CA SER A 268 -15.45 11.41 11.23
C SER A 268 -16.29 10.38 11.98
N LYS A 269 -17.08 10.86 12.95
CA LYS A 269 -18.06 10.05 13.67
C LYS A 269 -19.19 9.60 12.76
#